data_4a39db39b07df49b158cc5c74c6880d1
#
_entry.id   4a39db39b07df49b158cc5c74c6880d1
#
_cell.length_a   1.000
_cell.length_b   1.000
_cell.length_c   1.000
_cell.angle_alpha   90.00
_cell.angle_beta   90.00
_cell.angle_gamma   90.00
#
_symmetry.space_group_name_H-M   'P 1'
#
loop_
_entity.id
_entity.type
_entity.pdbx_description
1 polymer ?
#
loop_
_entity_poly.entity_id
_entity_poly.type
_entity_poly.pdbx_seq_one_letter_code
_entity_poly.pdbx_strand_id
1 'polypeptide(L)'
;MDDFEDSRLEDPVALREADDILRPLAESGARLRRDALMAQDSLTQLGREEQTRAMITFGPEARLLRAVLEPTCPVPLVAWPRLGLPGWVGPLDVVVVLGGGDKASLAGAFEAVRRGCRLLIVAPPDSLLAQEAGSSATTLLPTATGDPLAAAIVALAALHRLGLGPEISIPEVADAMDAVASESSAQLDISQNPAKAVALELADAAPLVWGGSILAARASRRIAEALRAASGRVVLSADAGALEPLLSAVPPRDPFADPFEDDATLRRPGLVMIDDGRDDEQAMEERRRLSALAHTQDVMISDLAHDRGDPVERYVTVLLKGLFAASYLRIGLARRR
;
A
#
# COMPACT_ATOMS: atom_id res chain seq x y z
N MET A 1 26.87 -0.41 12.42
CA MET A 1 26.11 -0.41 11.16
C MET A 1 25.61 -1.83 11.00
N ASP A 2 24.33 -2.03 10.69
CA ASP A 2 23.81 -3.40 10.56
C ASP A 2 24.14 -3.88 9.15
N ASP A 3 25.06 -4.85 9.05
CA ASP A 3 25.41 -5.47 7.78
C ASP A 3 24.29 -6.41 7.34
N PHE A 4 24.01 -6.42 6.06
CA PHE A 4 23.02 -7.33 5.48
C PHE A 4 23.66 -8.71 5.31
N GLU A 5 23.02 -9.76 5.83
CA GLU A 5 23.47 -11.14 5.71
C GLU A 5 22.56 -11.91 4.73
N ASP A 6 23.01 -12.15 3.51
CA ASP A 6 22.27 -12.86 2.44
C ASP A 6 21.81 -14.25 2.90
N SER A 7 22.67 -14.96 3.63
CA SER A 7 22.37 -16.29 4.12
C SER A 7 21.12 -16.39 5.00
N ARG A 8 20.71 -15.29 5.62
CA ARG A 8 19.49 -15.23 6.45
C ARG A 8 18.22 -15.38 5.64
N LEU A 9 18.25 -15.03 4.35
CA LEU A 9 17.10 -15.16 3.45
C LEU A 9 16.75 -16.61 3.12
N GLU A 10 17.67 -17.53 3.41
CA GLU A 10 17.50 -18.98 3.21
C GLU A 10 17.64 -19.79 4.52
N ASP A 11 17.97 -19.12 5.64
CA ASP A 11 18.06 -19.76 6.94
C ASP A 11 16.66 -20.08 7.50
N PRO A 12 16.31 -21.38 7.68
CA PRO A 12 15.00 -21.76 8.21
C PRO A 12 14.70 -21.22 9.61
N VAL A 13 15.73 -20.88 10.39
CA VAL A 13 15.53 -20.29 11.73
C VAL A 13 15.13 -18.83 11.59
N ALA A 14 15.90 -18.04 10.82
CA ALA A 14 15.60 -16.64 10.58
C ALA A 14 14.22 -16.43 9.93
N LEU A 15 13.85 -17.31 8.97
CA LEU A 15 12.54 -17.27 8.30
C LEU A 15 11.39 -17.61 9.26
N ARG A 16 11.57 -18.55 10.18
CA ARG A 16 10.56 -18.84 11.21
C ARG A 16 10.41 -17.71 12.24
N GLU A 17 11.52 -17.07 12.62
CA GLU A 17 11.49 -15.91 13.51
C GLU A 17 10.75 -14.72 12.89
N ALA A 18 10.73 -14.64 11.56
CA ALA A 18 10.04 -13.59 10.79
C ALA A 18 8.62 -13.98 10.35
N ASP A 19 8.05 -15.07 10.86
CA ASP A 19 6.71 -15.54 10.49
C ASP A 19 5.62 -14.50 10.83
N ASP A 20 5.82 -13.70 11.87
CA ASP A 20 4.91 -12.61 12.27
C ASP A 20 4.75 -11.51 11.20
N ILE A 21 5.76 -11.31 10.36
CA ILE A 21 5.74 -10.33 9.26
C ILE A 21 5.43 -10.97 7.90
N LEU A 22 5.85 -12.22 7.66
CA LEU A 22 5.64 -12.90 6.38
C LEU A 22 4.25 -13.52 6.26
N ARG A 23 3.73 -14.13 7.32
CA ARG A 23 2.43 -14.79 7.31
C ARG A 23 1.27 -13.85 6.97
N PRO A 24 1.15 -12.62 7.53
CA PRO A 24 0.10 -11.70 7.13
C PRO A 24 0.08 -11.36 5.64
N LEU A 25 1.27 -11.28 5.01
CA LEU A 25 1.39 -11.05 3.57
C LEU A 25 1.00 -12.30 2.77
N ALA A 26 1.45 -13.48 3.22
CA ALA A 26 1.12 -14.75 2.59
C ALA A 26 -0.38 -15.10 2.66
N GLU A 27 -1.08 -14.64 3.70
CA GLU A 27 -2.51 -14.87 3.90
C GLU A 27 -3.40 -13.76 3.32
N SER A 28 -2.84 -12.74 2.65
CA SER A 28 -3.58 -11.53 2.27
C SER A 28 -4.81 -11.83 1.40
N GLY A 29 -4.72 -12.72 0.40
CA GLY A 29 -5.86 -13.16 -0.41
C GLY A 29 -6.93 -13.90 0.41
N ALA A 30 -6.52 -14.80 1.30
CA ALA A 30 -7.43 -15.52 2.18
C ALA A 30 -8.13 -14.58 3.19
N ARG A 31 -7.42 -13.56 3.69
CA ARG A 31 -7.99 -12.52 4.56
C ARG A 31 -9.04 -11.70 3.82
N LEU A 32 -8.74 -11.27 2.59
CA LEU A 32 -9.69 -10.55 1.75
C LEU A 32 -10.97 -11.37 1.50
N ARG A 33 -10.84 -12.66 1.13
CA ARG A 33 -12.02 -13.53 0.92
C ARG A 33 -12.85 -13.68 2.17
N ARG A 34 -12.20 -13.82 3.34
CA ARG A 34 -12.89 -13.94 4.63
C ARG A 34 -13.66 -12.68 5.00
N ASP A 35 -13.06 -11.51 4.84
CA ASP A 35 -13.69 -10.22 5.13
C ASP A 35 -14.85 -9.95 4.16
N ALA A 36 -14.68 -10.25 2.87
CA ALA A 36 -15.73 -10.12 1.87
C ALA A 36 -16.92 -11.05 2.14
N LEU A 37 -16.64 -12.30 2.53
CA LEU A 37 -17.71 -13.26 2.90
C LEU A 37 -18.48 -12.77 4.13
N MET A 38 -17.80 -12.23 5.13
CA MET A 38 -18.45 -11.70 6.33
C MET A 38 -19.31 -10.47 6.03
N ALA A 39 -18.89 -9.62 5.09
CA ALA A 39 -19.63 -8.44 4.67
C ALA A 39 -20.73 -8.72 3.63
N GLN A 40 -20.85 -9.95 3.12
CA GLN A 40 -21.68 -10.28 1.96
C GLN A 40 -23.15 -9.88 2.12
N ASP A 41 -23.76 -10.16 3.26
CA ASP A 41 -25.15 -9.82 3.52
C ASP A 41 -25.37 -8.30 3.53
N SER A 42 -24.46 -7.56 4.16
CA SER A 42 -24.49 -6.09 4.18
C SER A 42 -24.28 -5.51 2.78
N LEU A 43 -23.35 -6.06 2.00
CA LEU A 43 -23.10 -5.65 0.61
C LEU A 43 -24.33 -5.87 -0.29
N THR A 44 -25.06 -6.99 -0.12
CA THR A 44 -26.26 -7.28 -0.94
C THR A 44 -27.44 -6.38 -0.62
N GLN A 45 -27.50 -5.83 0.58
CA GLN A 45 -28.54 -4.89 1.02
C GLN A 45 -28.29 -3.46 0.54
N LEU A 46 -27.08 -3.14 0.07
CA LEU A 46 -26.76 -1.82 -0.47
C LEU A 46 -27.39 -1.63 -1.85
N GLY A 47 -28.11 -0.54 -2.02
CA GLY A 47 -28.67 -0.07 -3.29
C GLY A 47 -28.01 1.23 -3.73
N ARG A 48 -28.22 1.60 -5.00
CA ARG A 48 -27.69 2.83 -5.57
C ARG A 48 -28.15 4.06 -4.79
N GLU A 49 -27.23 4.96 -4.51
CA GLU A 49 -27.48 6.21 -3.82
C GLU A 49 -27.65 7.35 -4.85
N GLU A 50 -28.85 7.94 -4.93
CA GLU A 50 -29.17 8.92 -5.97
C GLU A 50 -28.85 10.36 -5.57
N GLN A 51 -28.63 10.65 -4.28
CA GLN A 51 -28.54 12.04 -3.77
C GLN A 51 -27.26 12.32 -2.98
N THR A 52 -26.19 11.60 -3.20
CA THR A 52 -24.91 11.89 -2.56
C THR A 52 -24.31 13.17 -3.12
N ARG A 53 -23.98 14.13 -2.23
CA ARG A 53 -23.35 15.40 -2.61
C ARG A 53 -21.82 15.30 -2.59
N ALA A 54 -21.25 14.65 -1.57
CA ALA A 54 -19.82 14.44 -1.42
C ALA A 54 -19.53 13.19 -0.58
N MET A 55 -18.29 12.72 -0.62
CA MET A 55 -17.83 11.59 0.16
C MET A 55 -16.58 11.92 0.96
N ILE A 56 -16.53 11.47 2.21
CA ILE A 56 -15.40 11.63 3.10
C ILE A 56 -14.96 10.24 3.59
N THR A 57 -13.67 9.97 3.52
CA THR A 57 -13.10 8.67 3.95
C THR A 57 -12.08 8.85 5.06
N PHE A 58 -12.13 7.96 6.06
CA PHE A 58 -11.22 7.91 7.20
C PHE A 58 -10.56 6.52 7.33
N GLY A 59 -9.47 6.47 8.06
CA GLY A 59 -8.78 5.24 8.42
C GLY A 59 -7.51 4.95 7.62
N PRO A 60 -6.83 3.84 7.90
CA PRO A 60 -5.49 3.57 7.41
C PRO A 60 -5.34 3.60 5.89
N GLU A 61 -6.31 3.03 5.15
CA GLU A 61 -6.30 2.96 3.68
C GLU A 61 -7.30 3.94 3.00
N ALA A 62 -7.78 4.98 3.70
CA ALA A 62 -8.63 6.01 3.11
C ALA A 62 -8.03 6.67 1.86
N ARG A 63 -6.69 6.77 1.81
CA ARG A 63 -5.97 7.29 0.64
C ARG A 63 -5.95 6.32 -0.55
N LEU A 64 -6.10 5.02 -0.32
CA LEU A 64 -6.31 4.05 -1.40
C LEU A 64 -7.69 4.24 -2.01
N LEU A 65 -8.74 4.36 -1.18
CA LEU A 65 -10.08 4.70 -1.68
C LEU A 65 -10.04 5.93 -2.57
N ARG A 66 -9.34 6.98 -2.12
CA ARG A 66 -9.17 8.19 -2.92
C ARG A 66 -8.47 7.91 -4.25
N ALA A 67 -7.36 7.18 -4.24
CA ALA A 67 -6.58 6.91 -5.45
C ALA A 67 -7.36 6.11 -6.50
N VAL A 68 -8.22 5.18 -6.07
CA VAL A 68 -9.07 4.38 -6.96
C VAL A 68 -10.27 5.18 -7.46
N LEU A 69 -10.91 5.96 -6.59
CA LEU A 69 -12.21 6.58 -6.87
C LEU A 69 -12.09 7.95 -7.54
N GLU A 70 -11.06 8.75 -7.20
CA GLU A 70 -10.93 10.14 -7.67
C GLU A 70 -11.07 10.31 -9.20
N PRO A 71 -10.56 9.38 -10.05
CA PRO A 71 -10.74 9.49 -11.50
C PRO A 71 -12.17 9.24 -12.02
N THR A 72 -13.01 8.53 -11.26
CA THR A 72 -14.31 8.01 -11.75
C THR A 72 -15.50 8.34 -10.84
N CYS A 73 -15.27 8.78 -9.61
CA CYS A 73 -16.33 9.08 -8.66
C CYS A 73 -17.16 10.27 -9.14
N PRO A 74 -18.50 10.13 -9.20
CA PRO A 74 -19.37 11.20 -9.72
C PRO A 74 -19.51 12.39 -8.75
N VAL A 75 -18.97 12.30 -7.54
CA VAL A 75 -19.06 13.34 -6.50
C VAL A 75 -17.69 13.66 -5.93
N PRO A 76 -17.48 14.89 -5.37
CA PRO A 76 -16.25 15.23 -4.68
C PRO A 76 -15.92 14.24 -3.55
N LEU A 77 -14.65 13.82 -3.48
CA LEU A 77 -14.16 12.86 -2.50
C LEU A 77 -12.95 13.42 -1.74
N VAL A 78 -12.95 13.22 -0.42
CA VAL A 78 -11.84 13.65 0.44
C VAL A 78 -11.42 12.52 1.37
N ALA A 79 -10.15 12.11 1.31
CA ALA A 79 -9.51 11.31 2.36
C ALA A 79 -9.09 12.25 3.50
N TRP A 80 -9.83 12.24 4.61
CA TRP A 80 -9.67 13.23 5.69
C TRP A 80 -8.73 12.70 6.78
N PRO A 81 -7.60 13.38 7.06
CA PRO A 81 -6.58 12.89 7.97
C PRO A 81 -6.68 13.49 9.39
N ARG A 82 -7.73 14.27 9.70
CA ARG A 82 -7.83 15.06 10.93
C ARG A 82 -8.99 14.59 11.81
N LEU A 83 -8.97 15.02 13.08
CA LEU A 83 -10.09 14.80 14.00
C LEU A 83 -11.35 15.52 13.53
N GLY A 84 -12.50 14.88 13.72
CA GLY A 84 -13.81 15.40 13.35
C GLY A 84 -14.04 15.44 11.84
N LEU A 85 -15.08 16.14 11.43
CA LEU A 85 -15.49 16.32 10.03
C LEU A 85 -15.25 17.77 9.55
N PRO A 86 -14.99 17.96 8.25
CA PRO A 86 -15.05 19.29 7.65
C PRO A 86 -16.38 19.99 7.93
N GLY A 87 -16.36 21.32 8.08
CA GLY A 87 -17.55 22.09 8.44
C GLY A 87 -18.71 22.00 7.44
N TRP A 88 -18.42 21.69 6.18
CA TRP A 88 -19.40 21.56 5.09
C TRP A 88 -20.12 20.23 5.02
N VAL A 89 -19.66 19.21 5.77
CA VAL A 89 -20.24 17.84 5.76
C VAL A 89 -21.59 17.83 6.48
N GLY A 90 -22.60 17.21 5.86
CA GLY A 90 -23.96 17.13 6.35
C GLY A 90 -24.75 15.93 5.85
N PRO A 91 -26.08 15.92 6.01
CA PRO A 91 -26.94 14.75 5.77
C PRO A 91 -26.92 14.17 4.36
N LEU A 92 -26.53 14.94 3.36
CA LEU A 92 -26.42 14.48 1.98
C LEU A 92 -25.04 13.90 1.63
N ASP A 93 -24.16 13.81 2.60
CA ASP A 93 -22.81 13.31 2.38
C ASP A 93 -22.66 11.89 2.93
N VAL A 94 -21.81 11.10 2.25
CA VAL A 94 -21.43 9.75 2.68
C VAL A 94 -20.11 9.81 3.43
N VAL A 95 -20.07 9.25 4.61
CA VAL A 95 -18.86 9.13 5.42
C VAL A 95 -18.47 7.65 5.47
N VAL A 96 -17.25 7.32 5.07
CA VAL A 96 -16.71 5.96 5.08
C VAL A 96 -15.59 5.88 6.09
N VAL A 97 -15.68 4.96 7.03
CA VAL A 97 -14.67 4.77 8.09
C VAL A 97 -14.12 3.35 7.99
N LEU A 98 -12.80 3.26 7.83
CA LEU A 98 -12.06 2.00 7.76
C LEU A 98 -11.34 1.74 9.09
N GLY A 99 -11.46 0.51 9.58
CA GLY A 99 -10.73 0.05 10.77
C GLY A 99 -11.43 0.31 12.09
N GLY A 100 -10.81 -0.16 13.18
CA GLY A 100 -11.53 -0.47 14.42
C GLY A 100 -11.49 0.55 15.53
N GLY A 101 -10.84 1.74 15.42
CA GLY A 101 -10.94 2.59 16.56
C GLY A 101 -9.79 3.51 16.90
N ASP A 102 -9.06 4.02 15.92
CA ASP A 102 -8.21 5.18 16.17
C ASP A 102 -9.08 6.41 16.52
N LYS A 103 -8.51 7.35 17.27
CA LYS A 103 -9.24 8.52 17.79
C LYS A 103 -9.84 9.40 16.68
N ALA A 104 -9.20 9.47 15.50
CA ALA A 104 -9.68 10.30 14.40
C ALA A 104 -10.90 9.66 13.74
N SER A 105 -10.86 8.35 13.50
CA SER A 105 -11.95 7.56 12.94
C SER A 105 -13.18 7.58 13.86
N LEU A 106 -12.98 7.38 15.17
CA LEU A 106 -14.08 7.47 16.15
C LEU A 106 -14.72 8.85 16.18
N ALA A 107 -13.91 9.91 16.30
CA ALA A 107 -14.42 11.29 16.33
C ALA A 107 -15.18 11.64 15.02
N GLY A 108 -14.67 11.19 13.87
CA GLY A 108 -15.32 11.39 12.57
C GLY A 108 -16.66 10.65 12.47
N ALA A 109 -16.72 9.39 12.94
CA ALA A 109 -17.94 8.59 12.95
C ALA A 109 -19.03 9.19 13.85
N PHE A 110 -18.68 9.56 15.10
CA PHE A 110 -19.64 10.21 16.00
C PHE A 110 -20.17 11.53 15.47
N GLU A 111 -19.31 12.31 14.84
CA GLU A 111 -19.74 13.56 14.24
C GLU A 111 -20.63 13.33 13.00
N ALA A 112 -20.36 12.29 12.20
CA ALA A 112 -21.21 11.88 11.10
C ALA A 112 -22.62 11.49 11.57
N VAL A 113 -22.71 10.67 12.62
CA VAL A 113 -23.99 10.29 13.24
C VAL A 113 -24.73 11.54 13.74
N ARG A 114 -24.05 12.42 14.47
CA ARG A 114 -24.67 13.66 15.00
C ARG A 114 -25.19 14.59 13.92
N ARG A 115 -24.53 14.63 12.76
CA ARG A 115 -24.93 15.46 11.60
C ARG A 115 -25.95 14.79 10.67
N GLY A 116 -26.33 13.53 10.97
CA GLY A 116 -27.26 12.75 10.16
C GLY A 116 -26.70 12.31 8.80
N CYS A 117 -25.38 12.20 8.69
CA CYS A 117 -24.72 11.69 7.48
C CYS A 117 -25.01 10.21 7.31
N ARG A 118 -25.02 9.75 6.06
CA ARG A 118 -24.93 8.30 5.79
C ARG A 118 -23.53 7.82 6.16
N LEU A 119 -23.46 6.82 7.03
CA LEU A 119 -22.20 6.30 7.55
C LEU A 119 -21.99 4.85 7.13
N LEU A 120 -20.88 4.57 6.44
CA LEU A 120 -20.40 3.21 6.19
C LEU A 120 -19.20 2.94 7.11
N ILE A 121 -19.29 1.88 7.89
CA ILE A 121 -18.23 1.40 8.75
C ILE A 121 -17.74 0.06 8.21
N VAL A 122 -16.43 -0.06 7.95
CA VAL A 122 -15.79 -1.33 7.58
C VAL A 122 -14.82 -1.70 8.69
N ALA A 123 -15.28 -2.56 9.60
CA ALA A 123 -14.54 -2.88 10.82
C ALA A 123 -14.99 -4.22 11.42
N PRO A 124 -14.20 -4.81 12.33
CA PRO A 124 -14.67 -5.93 13.15
C PRO A 124 -15.93 -5.56 13.95
N PRO A 125 -16.91 -6.45 14.04
CA PRO A 125 -18.19 -6.14 14.69
C PRO A 125 -18.08 -5.91 16.20
N ASP A 126 -17.01 -6.42 16.81
CA ASP A 126 -16.65 -6.22 18.22
C ASP A 126 -15.81 -4.98 18.47
N SER A 127 -15.47 -4.23 17.42
CA SER A 127 -14.72 -2.99 17.54
C SER A 127 -15.55 -1.88 18.20
N LEU A 128 -14.87 -0.98 18.93
CA LEU A 128 -15.51 0.17 19.56
C LEU A 128 -16.29 1.03 18.54
N LEU A 129 -15.74 1.18 17.35
CA LEU A 129 -16.39 1.91 16.27
C LEU A 129 -17.73 1.29 15.86
N ALA A 130 -17.77 -0.05 15.67
CA ALA A 130 -18.99 -0.75 15.28
C ALA A 130 -20.06 -0.74 16.40
N GLN A 131 -19.63 -0.81 17.66
CA GLN A 131 -20.55 -0.84 18.80
C GLN A 131 -21.15 0.53 19.13
N GLU A 132 -20.38 1.61 19.02
CA GLU A 132 -20.79 2.93 19.51
C GLU A 132 -21.26 3.90 18.43
N ALA A 133 -20.88 3.70 17.16
CA ALA A 133 -21.27 4.58 16.06
C ALA A 133 -22.51 4.11 15.31
N GLY A 134 -23.35 3.28 15.92
CA GLY A 134 -24.60 2.77 15.34
C GLY A 134 -25.69 3.84 15.25
N SER A 135 -26.36 3.95 14.10
CA SER A 135 -27.56 4.77 13.88
C SER A 135 -28.42 4.14 12.78
N SER A 136 -29.63 4.67 12.56
CA SER A 136 -30.48 4.22 11.44
C SER A 136 -29.88 4.53 10.06
N ALA A 137 -28.93 5.47 9.98
CA ALA A 137 -28.21 5.82 8.76
C ALA A 137 -26.83 5.14 8.67
N THR A 138 -26.48 4.26 9.61
CA THR A 138 -25.20 3.53 9.63
C THR A 138 -25.36 2.16 8.99
N THR A 139 -24.47 1.84 8.06
CA THR A 139 -24.29 0.49 7.52
C THR A 139 -22.95 -0.05 7.98
N LEU A 140 -22.96 -1.15 8.74
CA LEU A 140 -21.75 -1.88 9.11
C LEU A 140 -21.47 -2.93 8.02
N LEU A 141 -20.25 -2.91 7.51
CA LEU A 141 -19.63 -3.95 6.69
C LEU A 141 -18.65 -4.70 7.60
N PRO A 142 -19.07 -5.80 8.22
CA PRO A 142 -18.25 -6.48 9.20
C PRO A 142 -17.04 -7.15 8.57
N THR A 143 -15.89 -7.09 9.25
CA THR A 143 -14.66 -7.77 8.86
C THR A 143 -14.18 -8.72 9.95
N ALA A 144 -13.52 -9.83 9.58
CA ALA A 144 -13.04 -10.84 10.50
C ALA A 144 -11.55 -10.66 10.85
N THR A 145 -10.78 -10.06 9.94
CA THR A 145 -9.32 -10.10 10.01
C THR A 145 -8.69 -8.83 10.57
N GLY A 146 -9.40 -7.71 10.50
CA GLY A 146 -8.86 -6.39 10.82
C GLY A 146 -7.77 -5.92 9.86
N ASP A 147 -7.60 -6.57 8.70
CA ASP A 147 -6.63 -6.20 7.68
C ASP A 147 -7.07 -4.90 6.98
N PRO A 148 -6.25 -3.81 7.03
CA PRO A 148 -6.64 -2.54 6.45
C PRO A 148 -6.82 -2.56 4.93
N LEU A 149 -6.04 -3.37 4.22
CA LEU A 149 -6.13 -3.48 2.76
C LEU A 149 -7.40 -4.25 2.36
N ALA A 150 -7.69 -5.37 3.03
CA ALA A 150 -8.93 -6.11 2.83
C ALA A 150 -10.16 -5.23 3.12
N ALA A 151 -10.16 -4.49 4.23
CA ALA A 151 -11.23 -3.56 4.57
C ALA A 151 -11.43 -2.48 3.50
N ALA A 152 -10.36 -1.94 2.93
CA ALA A 152 -10.45 -0.95 1.85
C ALA A 152 -11.06 -1.54 0.57
N ILE A 153 -10.72 -2.78 0.21
CA ILE A 153 -11.28 -3.45 -0.97
C ILE A 153 -12.78 -3.76 -0.75
N VAL A 154 -13.17 -4.22 0.43
CA VAL A 154 -14.59 -4.38 0.80
C VAL A 154 -15.34 -3.05 0.73
N ALA A 155 -14.72 -1.94 1.18
CA ALA A 155 -15.31 -0.61 1.06
C ALA A 155 -15.48 -0.19 -0.41
N LEU A 156 -14.51 -0.47 -1.28
CA LEU A 156 -14.62 -0.19 -2.72
C LEU A 156 -15.79 -0.96 -3.35
N ALA A 157 -15.96 -2.24 -3.00
CA ALA A 157 -17.11 -3.02 -3.46
C ALA A 157 -18.44 -2.43 -2.98
N ALA A 158 -18.51 -1.95 -1.74
CA ALA A 158 -19.69 -1.26 -1.21
C ALA A 158 -19.97 0.05 -1.96
N LEU A 159 -18.94 0.83 -2.24
CA LEU A 159 -19.06 2.09 -2.97
C LEU A 159 -19.49 1.89 -4.42
N HIS A 160 -19.05 0.80 -5.07
CA HIS A 160 -19.62 0.39 -6.36
C HIS A 160 -21.13 0.15 -6.28
N ARG A 161 -21.60 -0.59 -5.28
CA ARG A 161 -23.05 -0.84 -5.07
C ARG A 161 -23.84 0.45 -4.87
N LEU A 162 -23.25 1.44 -4.25
CA LEU A 162 -23.85 2.77 -4.09
C LEU A 162 -23.79 3.63 -5.37
N GLY A 163 -23.12 3.18 -6.43
CA GLY A 163 -22.90 3.96 -7.66
C GLY A 163 -21.83 5.04 -7.53
N LEU A 164 -20.96 4.92 -6.54
CA LEU A 164 -19.90 5.89 -6.21
C LEU A 164 -18.48 5.45 -6.64
N GLY A 165 -18.35 4.31 -7.31
CA GLY A 165 -17.06 3.79 -7.74
C GLY A 165 -17.15 2.71 -8.81
N PRO A 166 -16.00 2.29 -9.36
CA PRO A 166 -15.91 1.23 -10.35
C PRO A 166 -16.28 -0.12 -9.73
N GLU A 167 -16.62 -1.09 -10.58
CA GLU A 167 -16.73 -2.49 -10.17
C GLU A 167 -15.37 -3.05 -9.76
N ILE A 168 -15.34 -3.82 -8.68
CA ILE A 168 -14.16 -4.50 -8.17
C ILE A 168 -14.47 -5.98 -8.04
N SER A 169 -13.69 -6.81 -8.71
CA SER A 169 -13.77 -8.26 -8.59
C SER A 169 -12.93 -8.73 -7.40
N ILE A 170 -13.57 -8.91 -6.24
CA ILE A 170 -12.88 -9.39 -5.03
C ILE A 170 -12.18 -10.74 -5.26
N PRO A 171 -12.77 -11.74 -5.95
CA PRO A 171 -12.08 -13.00 -6.24
C PRO A 171 -10.78 -12.79 -7.02
N GLU A 172 -10.80 -12.00 -8.09
CA GLU A 172 -9.62 -11.74 -8.94
C GLU A 172 -8.52 -10.98 -8.17
N VAL A 173 -8.91 -9.97 -7.40
CA VAL A 173 -7.97 -9.27 -6.51
C VAL A 173 -7.33 -10.23 -5.49
N ALA A 174 -8.12 -11.13 -4.88
CA ALA A 174 -7.60 -12.10 -3.93
C ALA A 174 -6.69 -13.16 -4.60
N ASP A 175 -7.01 -13.59 -5.82
CA ASP A 175 -6.19 -14.50 -6.62
C ASP A 175 -4.85 -13.85 -7.00
N ALA A 176 -4.86 -12.56 -7.35
CA ALA A 176 -3.64 -11.79 -7.60
C ALA A 176 -2.76 -11.69 -6.35
N MET A 177 -3.35 -11.48 -5.17
CA MET A 177 -2.62 -11.49 -3.89
C MET A 177 -1.97 -12.86 -3.61
N ASP A 178 -2.70 -13.96 -3.82
CA ASP A 178 -2.19 -15.32 -3.62
C ASP A 178 -1.06 -15.67 -4.61
N ALA A 179 -1.14 -15.17 -5.85
CA ALA A 179 -0.08 -15.33 -6.83
C ALA A 179 1.23 -14.68 -6.36
N VAL A 180 1.18 -13.42 -5.88
CA VAL A 180 2.36 -12.75 -5.32
C VAL A 180 2.89 -13.48 -4.08
N ALA A 181 2.01 -13.95 -3.20
CA ALA A 181 2.42 -14.73 -2.02
C ALA A 181 3.15 -16.01 -2.41
N SER A 182 2.70 -16.68 -3.47
CA SER A 182 3.35 -17.89 -4.00
C SER A 182 4.72 -17.59 -4.61
N GLU A 183 4.83 -16.54 -5.44
CA GLU A 183 6.09 -16.10 -6.07
C GLU A 183 7.10 -15.56 -5.05
N SER A 184 6.62 -15.03 -3.92
CA SER A 184 7.44 -14.47 -2.84
C SER A 184 7.56 -15.39 -1.64
N SER A 185 7.24 -16.69 -1.79
CA SER A 185 7.27 -17.64 -0.69
C SER A 185 8.64 -17.75 -0.04
N ALA A 186 8.70 -17.80 1.29
CA ALA A 186 9.93 -17.97 2.06
C ALA A 186 10.72 -19.25 1.69
N GLN A 187 10.01 -20.25 1.16
CA GLN A 187 10.59 -21.56 0.79
C GLN A 187 11.32 -21.54 -0.56
N LEU A 188 11.11 -20.52 -1.37
CA LEU A 188 11.82 -20.36 -2.64
C LEU A 188 13.24 -19.85 -2.40
N ASP A 189 14.19 -20.38 -3.18
CA ASP A 189 15.58 -19.91 -3.19
C ASP A 189 15.63 -18.44 -3.65
N ILE A 190 16.71 -17.73 -3.31
CA ILE A 190 16.91 -16.33 -3.71
C ILE A 190 16.78 -16.18 -5.23
N SER A 191 17.32 -17.11 -6.01
CA SER A 191 17.29 -17.07 -7.48
C SER A 191 15.89 -17.22 -8.09
N GLN A 192 14.92 -17.71 -7.32
CA GLN A 192 13.53 -17.94 -7.74
C GLN A 192 12.54 -16.97 -7.11
N ASN A 193 12.98 -16.17 -6.14
CA ASN A 193 12.13 -15.28 -5.37
C ASN A 193 12.43 -13.81 -5.71
N PRO A 194 11.59 -13.14 -6.51
CA PRO A 194 11.83 -11.75 -6.94
C PRO A 194 11.88 -10.77 -5.77
N ALA A 195 11.15 -11.02 -4.68
CA ALA A 195 11.16 -10.15 -3.52
C ALA A 195 12.47 -10.26 -2.71
N LYS A 196 13.08 -11.45 -2.64
CA LYS A 196 14.42 -11.64 -2.07
C LYS A 196 15.48 -10.96 -2.92
N ALA A 197 15.35 -11.04 -4.26
CA ALA A 197 16.27 -10.35 -5.18
C ALA A 197 16.24 -8.84 -4.97
N VAL A 198 15.07 -8.23 -4.91
CA VAL A 198 14.93 -6.77 -4.61
C VAL A 198 15.52 -6.43 -3.23
N ALA A 199 15.34 -7.28 -2.22
CA ALA A 199 15.92 -7.06 -0.90
C ALA A 199 17.46 -7.02 -0.94
N LEU A 200 18.09 -7.91 -1.73
CA LEU A 200 19.54 -7.90 -1.99
C LEU A 200 20.00 -6.63 -2.71
N GLU A 201 19.29 -6.22 -3.76
CA GLU A 201 19.59 -4.99 -4.50
C GLU A 201 19.55 -3.74 -3.59
N LEU A 202 18.68 -3.75 -2.58
CA LEU A 202 18.51 -2.68 -1.61
C LEU A 202 19.36 -2.83 -0.33
N ALA A 203 20.12 -3.91 -0.21
CA ALA A 203 20.90 -4.26 0.99
C ALA A 203 21.77 -3.09 1.47
N ASP A 204 22.49 -2.45 0.56
CA ASP A 204 23.41 -1.32 0.87
C ASP A 204 22.93 0.02 0.29
N ALA A 205 21.73 0.10 -0.21
CA ALA A 205 21.20 1.30 -0.82
C ALA A 205 20.42 2.22 0.14
N ALA A 206 20.32 3.51 -0.25
CA ALA A 206 19.32 4.45 0.25
C ALA A 206 18.15 4.49 -0.77
N PRO A 207 17.03 3.83 -0.52
CA PRO A 207 16.01 3.65 -1.54
C PRO A 207 15.29 4.96 -1.90
N LEU A 208 15.23 5.25 -3.18
CA LEU A 208 14.36 6.25 -3.81
C LEU A 208 13.24 5.51 -4.53
N VAL A 209 11.97 5.81 -4.23
CA VAL A 209 10.84 5.04 -4.74
C VAL A 209 9.96 5.94 -5.58
N TRP A 210 9.77 5.57 -6.86
CA TRP A 210 8.95 6.30 -7.81
C TRP A 210 7.80 5.43 -8.33
N GLY A 211 6.67 6.08 -8.67
CA GLY A 211 5.54 5.46 -9.35
C GLY A 211 4.80 6.51 -10.18
N GLY A 212 4.66 6.27 -11.46
CA GLY A 212 4.18 7.26 -12.42
C GLY A 212 2.67 7.47 -12.43
N SER A 213 1.86 6.43 -12.22
CA SER A 213 0.40 6.54 -12.13
C SER A 213 -0.06 6.94 -10.73
N ILE A 214 -1.33 7.31 -10.58
CA ILE A 214 -1.94 7.62 -9.27
C ILE A 214 -1.82 6.42 -8.32
N LEU A 215 -2.07 5.20 -8.80
CA LEU A 215 -2.00 3.99 -7.99
C LEU A 215 -0.55 3.55 -7.74
N ALA A 216 0.32 3.63 -8.74
CA ALA A 216 1.75 3.38 -8.56
C ALA A 216 2.38 4.37 -7.57
N ALA A 217 2.02 5.67 -7.62
CA ALA A 217 2.44 6.66 -6.64
C ALA A 217 1.86 6.39 -5.23
N ARG A 218 0.68 5.81 -5.12
CA ARG A 218 0.14 5.36 -3.82
C ARG A 218 0.91 4.15 -3.31
N ALA A 219 1.21 3.17 -4.16
CA ALA A 219 2.01 2.00 -3.82
C ALA A 219 3.43 2.42 -3.39
N SER A 220 4.08 3.35 -4.13
CA SER A 220 5.42 3.83 -3.82
C SER A 220 5.54 4.39 -2.41
N ARG A 221 4.54 5.16 -1.96
CA ARG A 221 4.51 5.71 -0.59
C ARG A 221 4.39 4.61 0.47
N ARG A 222 3.55 3.60 0.24
CA ARG A 222 3.37 2.47 1.15
C ARG A 222 4.61 1.59 1.22
N ILE A 223 5.24 1.33 0.06
CA ILE A 223 6.49 0.57 -0.03
C ILE A 223 7.62 1.33 0.66
N ALA A 224 7.74 2.65 0.43
CA ALA A 224 8.72 3.46 1.13
C ALA A 224 8.52 3.47 2.66
N GLU A 225 7.27 3.48 3.15
CA GLU A 225 6.95 3.33 4.57
C GLU A 225 7.43 1.96 5.10
N ALA A 226 7.17 0.88 4.37
CA ALA A 226 7.60 -0.47 4.74
C ALA A 226 9.13 -0.62 4.74
N LEU A 227 9.80 -0.09 3.72
CA LEU A 227 11.27 -0.10 3.63
C LEU A 227 11.92 0.70 4.77
N ARG A 228 11.35 1.85 5.17
CA ARG A 228 11.80 2.60 6.34
C ARG A 228 11.65 1.80 7.63
N ALA A 229 10.49 1.19 7.82
CA ALA A 229 10.23 0.37 9.01
C ALA A 229 11.14 -0.86 9.07
N ALA A 230 11.46 -1.46 7.92
CA ALA A 230 12.33 -2.61 7.80
C ALA A 230 13.80 -2.30 8.09
N SER A 231 14.30 -1.16 7.57
CA SER A 231 15.74 -0.86 7.55
C SER A 231 16.18 0.22 8.53
N GLY A 232 15.25 1.02 9.06
CA GLY A 232 15.59 2.22 9.84
C GLY A 232 16.27 3.32 9.04
N ARG A 233 16.36 3.16 7.71
CA ARG A 233 17.06 4.10 6.81
C ARG A 233 16.11 5.19 6.31
N VAL A 234 16.69 6.28 5.80
CA VAL A 234 15.94 7.28 5.02
C VAL A 234 15.52 6.64 3.70
N VAL A 235 14.23 6.62 3.43
CA VAL A 235 13.64 6.16 2.16
C VAL A 235 12.70 7.23 1.67
N LEU A 236 12.91 7.71 0.45
CA LEU A 236 12.10 8.78 -0.13
C LEU A 236 11.19 8.22 -1.23
N SER A 237 9.88 8.48 -1.12
CA SER A 237 8.95 8.35 -2.25
C SER A 237 8.56 9.75 -2.72
N ALA A 238 8.80 10.05 -3.99
CA ALA A 238 8.52 11.36 -4.57
C ALA A 238 8.25 11.27 -6.07
N ASP A 239 7.79 12.38 -6.64
CA ASP A 239 7.60 12.55 -8.07
C ASP A 239 8.95 12.67 -8.80
N ALA A 240 8.98 12.41 -10.11
CA ALA A 240 10.21 12.40 -10.92
C ALA A 240 11.02 13.69 -10.77
N GLY A 241 10.37 14.85 -10.83
CA GLY A 241 11.02 16.15 -10.69
C GLY A 241 11.75 16.37 -9.35
N ALA A 242 11.31 15.70 -8.28
CA ALA A 242 11.98 15.73 -6.98
C ALA A 242 13.11 14.68 -6.85
N LEU A 243 13.05 13.57 -7.62
CA LEU A 243 14.08 12.53 -7.61
C LEU A 243 15.26 12.84 -8.56
N GLU A 244 15.01 13.48 -9.69
CA GLU A 244 16.04 13.84 -10.68
C GLU A 244 17.24 14.60 -10.08
N PRO A 245 17.06 15.65 -9.24
CA PRO A 245 18.20 16.33 -8.59
C PRO A 245 19.01 15.42 -7.68
N LEU A 246 18.35 14.49 -6.96
CA LEU A 246 19.03 13.57 -6.06
C LEU A 246 19.88 12.57 -6.84
N LEU A 247 19.36 12.01 -7.92
CA LEU A 247 20.10 11.12 -8.80
C LEU A 247 21.24 11.85 -9.49
N SER A 248 21.03 13.08 -9.96
CA SER A 248 22.06 13.89 -10.62
C SER A 248 23.23 14.27 -9.70
N ALA A 249 22.98 14.36 -8.39
CA ALA A 249 23.99 14.70 -7.39
C ALA A 249 24.83 13.49 -6.93
N VAL A 250 24.53 12.28 -7.39
CA VAL A 250 25.30 11.09 -7.03
C VAL A 250 26.70 11.20 -7.63
N PRO A 251 27.76 11.13 -6.81
CA PRO A 251 29.13 11.21 -7.32
C PRO A 251 29.45 9.98 -8.17
N PRO A 252 30.29 10.14 -9.22
CA PRO A 252 30.79 9.01 -9.99
C PRO A 252 31.45 7.98 -9.06
N ARG A 253 31.33 6.69 -9.40
CA ARG A 253 32.00 5.64 -8.66
C ARG A 253 33.52 5.73 -8.94
N ASP A 254 34.29 5.85 -7.89
CA ASP A 254 35.74 5.70 -8.02
C ASP A 254 36.08 4.19 -8.00
N PRO A 255 36.55 3.61 -9.13
CA PRO A 255 36.92 2.21 -9.17
C PRO A 255 38.16 1.86 -8.33
N PHE A 256 38.88 2.88 -7.82
CA PHE A 256 40.06 2.74 -6.98
C PHE A 256 39.83 3.15 -5.51
N ALA A 257 38.60 3.51 -5.15
CA ALA A 257 38.24 3.83 -3.76
C ALA A 257 38.55 2.65 -2.84
N ASP A 258 39.22 2.93 -1.72
CA ASP A 258 39.46 1.93 -0.69
C ASP A 258 38.13 1.62 0.03
N PRO A 259 37.63 0.38 -0.01
CA PRO A 259 36.37 0.02 0.68
C PRO A 259 36.43 0.26 2.20
N PHE A 260 37.64 0.44 2.77
CA PHE A 260 37.84 0.67 4.21
C PHE A 260 37.97 2.16 4.56
N GLU A 261 38.25 3.03 3.58
CA GLU A 261 38.37 4.48 3.78
C GLU A 261 37.10 5.24 3.37
N ASP A 262 36.21 4.60 2.58
CA ASP A 262 34.96 5.25 2.19
C ASP A 262 34.10 5.54 3.43
N ASP A 263 33.61 6.77 3.47
CA ASP A 263 32.77 7.28 4.54
C ASP A 263 31.44 6.46 4.55
N ALA A 264 31.45 5.34 5.27
CA ALA A 264 30.37 4.36 5.39
C ALA A 264 29.04 4.99 5.88
N THR A 265 29.01 6.32 6.05
CA THR A 265 27.83 7.09 6.46
C THR A 265 26.90 7.43 5.29
N LEU A 266 27.39 7.46 4.04
CA LEU A 266 26.63 7.86 2.86
C LEU A 266 26.37 6.66 1.92
N ARG A 267 25.23 5.99 2.14
CA ARG A 267 24.80 4.93 1.20
C ARG A 267 24.40 5.54 -0.14
N ARG A 268 24.83 4.88 -1.22
CA ARG A 268 24.39 5.28 -2.57
C ARG A 268 22.87 5.09 -2.71
N PRO A 269 22.19 5.92 -3.50
CA PRO A 269 20.79 5.69 -3.84
C PRO A 269 20.60 4.35 -4.56
N GLY A 270 19.43 3.74 -4.35
CA GLY A 270 18.88 2.67 -5.19
C GLY A 270 17.50 3.11 -5.66
N LEU A 271 17.21 3.06 -6.94
CA LEU A 271 15.94 3.50 -7.51
C LEU A 271 14.98 2.33 -7.62
N VAL A 272 13.87 2.38 -6.88
CA VAL A 272 12.76 1.43 -7.00
C VAL A 272 11.69 2.05 -7.88
N MET A 273 11.41 1.42 -9.02
CA MET A 273 10.40 1.86 -9.97
C MET A 273 9.16 0.98 -9.88
N ILE A 274 8.00 1.62 -9.70
CA ILE A 274 6.71 0.94 -9.62
C ILE A 274 5.93 1.21 -10.89
N ASP A 275 5.59 0.14 -11.60
CA ASP A 275 4.84 0.16 -12.84
C ASP A 275 3.59 -0.72 -12.73
N ASP A 276 2.43 -0.09 -12.70
CA ASP A 276 1.12 -0.75 -12.66
C ASP A 276 0.52 -0.96 -14.06
N GLY A 277 1.33 -0.90 -15.11
CA GLY A 277 0.94 -1.18 -16.50
C GLY A 277 -0.08 -0.20 -17.07
N ARG A 278 -0.18 1.02 -16.50
CA ARG A 278 -1.04 2.05 -17.08
C ARG A 278 -0.32 2.79 -18.19
N ASP A 279 -0.92 2.80 -19.39
CA ASP A 279 -0.45 3.57 -20.52
C ASP A 279 -0.71 5.07 -20.28
N ASP A 280 0.27 5.72 -19.67
CA ASP A 280 0.32 7.16 -19.46
C ASP A 280 1.61 7.69 -20.07
N GLU A 281 1.48 8.48 -21.14
CA GLU A 281 2.63 8.97 -21.91
C GLU A 281 3.60 9.79 -21.04
N GLN A 282 3.06 10.58 -20.09
CA GLN A 282 3.88 11.35 -19.17
C GLN A 282 4.65 10.43 -18.23
N ALA A 283 3.98 9.43 -17.64
CA ALA A 283 4.62 8.47 -16.74
C ALA A 283 5.71 7.65 -17.46
N MET A 284 5.48 7.24 -18.71
CA MET A 284 6.48 6.56 -19.51
C MET A 284 7.70 7.44 -19.81
N GLU A 285 7.50 8.72 -20.09
CA GLU A 285 8.60 9.67 -20.31
C GLU A 285 9.39 9.93 -19.04
N GLU A 286 8.72 10.12 -17.91
CA GLU A 286 9.37 10.27 -16.59
C GLU A 286 10.20 9.02 -16.25
N ARG A 287 9.65 7.82 -16.47
CA ARG A 287 10.36 6.55 -16.30
C ARG A 287 11.63 6.49 -17.12
N ARG A 288 11.55 6.83 -18.43
CA ARG A 288 12.72 6.84 -19.31
C ARG A 288 13.81 7.79 -18.81
N ARG A 289 13.43 9.01 -18.39
CA ARG A 289 14.38 10.02 -17.87
C ARG A 289 15.06 9.54 -16.58
N LEU A 290 14.27 9.03 -15.62
CA LEU A 290 14.83 8.52 -14.36
C LEU A 290 15.75 7.32 -14.60
N SER A 291 15.36 6.38 -15.49
CA SER A 291 16.19 5.22 -15.84
C SER A 291 17.50 5.65 -16.50
N ALA A 292 17.46 6.56 -17.49
CA ALA A 292 18.64 7.05 -18.17
C ALA A 292 19.60 7.76 -17.18
N LEU A 293 19.06 8.54 -16.25
CA LEU A 293 19.84 9.22 -15.23
C LEU A 293 20.46 8.23 -14.25
N ALA A 294 19.69 7.25 -13.77
CA ALA A 294 20.19 6.21 -12.88
C ALA A 294 21.33 5.40 -13.54
N HIS A 295 21.19 5.02 -14.81
CA HIS A 295 22.26 4.35 -15.56
C HIS A 295 23.51 5.23 -15.71
N THR A 296 23.35 6.53 -16.01
CA THR A 296 24.48 7.45 -16.14
C THR A 296 25.27 7.60 -14.83
N GLN A 297 24.57 7.52 -13.69
CA GLN A 297 25.17 7.68 -12.37
C GLN A 297 25.51 6.35 -11.68
N ASP A 298 25.46 5.23 -12.40
CA ASP A 298 25.67 3.87 -11.84
C ASP A 298 24.81 3.61 -10.57
N VAL A 299 23.52 3.98 -10.64
CA VAL A 299 22.53 3.73 -9.61
C VAL A 299 21.74 2.47 -9.97
N MET A 300 21.65 1.51 -9.03
CA MET A 300 20.86 0.29 -9.19
C MET A 300 19.39 0.64 -9.35
N ILE A 301 18.73 -0.06 -10.29
CA ILE A 301 17.28 0.05 -10.52
C ILE A 301 16.63 -1.28 -10.17
N SER A 302 15.62 -1.23 -9.30
CA SER A 302 14.74 -2.35 -8.95
C SER A 302 13.35 -2.09 -9.52
N ASP A 303 12.85 -2.96 -10.40
CA ASP A 303 11.54 -2.82 -11.02
C ASP A 303 10.49 -3.69 -10.32
N LEU A 304 9.39 -3.06 -9.90
CA LEU A 304 8.18 -3.71 -9.40
C LEU A 304 7.05 -3.47 -10.40
N ALA A 305 6.90 -4.37 -11.36
CA ALA A 305 5.97 -4.21 -12.46
C ALA A 305 4.84 -5.25 -12.45
N HIS A 306 3.65 -4.82 -12.89
CA HIS A 306 2.52 -5.69 -13.21
C HIS A 306 1.52 -4.95 -14.11
N ASP A 307 1.11 -5.58 -15.21
CA ASP A 307 0.28 -4.98 -16.27
C ASP A 307 -1.06 -5.69 -16.50
N ARG A 308 -1.34 -6.76 -15.74
CA ARG A 308 -2.55 -7.60 -15.91
C ARG A 308 -3.61 -7.28 -14.88
N GLY A 309 -4.86 -7.51 -15.26
CA GLY A 309 -6.02 -7.35 -14.38
C GLY A 309 -6.53 -5.91 -14.29
N ASP A 310 -7.49 -5.69 -13.40
CA ASP A 310 -8.05 -4.38 -13.14
C ASP A 310 -7.07 -3.46 -12.38
N PRO A 311 -7.34 -2.16 -12.26
CA PRO A 311 -6.45 -1.25 -11.55
C PRO A 311 -6.18 -1.63 -10.09
N VAL A 312 -7.14 -2.26 -9.39
CA VAL A 312 -6.96 -2.67 -7.99
C VAL A 312 -6.10 -3.92 -7.90
N GLU A 313 -6.30 -4.91 -8.80
CA GLU A 313 -5.43 -6.08 -8.91
C GLU A 313 -3.98 -5.67 -9.17
N ARG A 314 -3.76 -4.77 -10.14
CA ARG A 314 -2.41 -4.25 -10.43
C ARG A 314 -1.80 -3.54 -9.23
N TYR A 315 -2.57 -2.71 -8.54
CA TYR A 315 -2.11 -2.03 -7.33
C TYR A 315 -1.70 -3.01 -6.22
N VAL A 316 -2.56 -3.99 -5.88
CA VAL A 316 -2.25 -4.94 -4.80
C VAL A 316 -1.04 -5.80 -5.14
N THR A 317 -0.88 -6.18 -6.42
CA THR A 317 0.26 -6.95 -6.91
C THR A 317 1.57 -6.21 -6.69
N VAL A 318 1.70 -4.97 -7.22
CA VAL A 318 2.95 -4.20 -7.05
C VAL A 318 3.19 -3.82 -5.58
N LEU A 319 2.14 -3.54 -4.82
CA LEU A 319 2.24 -3.26 -3.39
C LEU A 319 2.80 -4.46 -2.63
N LEU A 320 2.21 -5.65 -2.80
CA LEU A 320 2.63 -6.85 -2.08
C LEU A 320 4.05 -7.28 -2.45
N LYS A 321 4.45 -7.19 -3.73
CA LYS A 321 5.86 -7.41 -4.15
C LYS A 321 6.81 -6.54 -3.33
N GLY A 322 6.50 -5.24 -3.20
CA GLY A 322 7.32 -4.31 -2.41
C GLY A 322 7.27 -4.58 -0.90
N LEU A 323 6.12 -5.01 -0.35
CA LEU A 323 6.01 -5.36 1.07
C LEU A 323 6.78 -6.64 1.41
N PHE A 324 6.77 -7.66 0.54
CA PHE A 324 7.60 -8.84 0.69
C PHE A 324 9.09 -8.47 0.60
N ALA A 325 9.50 -7.64 -0.37
CA ALA A 325 10.88 -7.16 -0.48
C ALA A 325 11.33 -6.42 0.79
N ALA A 326 10.50 -5.55 1.35
CA ALA A 326 10.77 -4.87 2.61
C ALA A 326 10.90 -5.88 3.79
N SER A 327 10.07 -6.93 3.82
CA SER A 327 10.14 -7.96 4.84
C SER A 327 11.45 -8.76 4.74
N TYR A 328 11.87 -9.13 3.53
CA TYR A 328 13.16 -9.82 3.33
C TYR A 328 14.35 -8.90 3.62
N LEU A 329 14.26 -7.61 3.29
CA LEU A 329 15.28 -6.63 3.69
C LEU A 329 15.44 -6.59 5.22
N ARG A 330 14.34 -6.60 5.96
CA ARG A 330 14.37 -6.66 7.44
C ARG A 330 15.01 -7.94 7.95
N ILE A 331 14.73 -9.08 7.31
CA ILE A 331 15.32 -10.38 7.69
C ILE A 331 16.83 -10.37 7.49
N GLY A 332 17.30 -9.88 6.34
CA GLY A 332 18.74 -9.77 6.05
C GLY A 332 19.47 -8.82 6.98
N LEU A 333 18.83 -7.72 7.41
CA LEU A 333 19.41 -6.72 8.32
C LEU A 333 19.29 -7.07 9.81
N ALA A 334 18.50 -8.08 10.19
CA ALA A 334 18.31 -8.45 11.59
C ALA A 334 19.57 -9.10 12.15
N ARG A 335 20.09 -8.56 13.27
CA ARG A 335 21.23 -9.16 13.97
C ARG A 335 20.86 -10.53 14.54
N ARG A 336 21.78 -11.48 14.46
CA ARG A 336 21.71 -12.70 15.29
C ARG A 336 21.77 -12.28 16.77
N ARG A 337 20.73 -12.62 17.52
CA ARG A 337 20.72 -12.43 18.97
C ARG A 337 21.59 -13.46 19.68
#